data_02bfe92091797f31aed29fc38b278e42
#
_entry.id   02bfe92091797f31aed29fc38b278e42
#
_cell.length_a   1.000
_cell.length_b   1.000
_cell.length_c   1.000
_cell.angle_alpha   90.00
_cell.angle_beta   90.00
_cell.angle_gamma   90.00
#
_symmetry.space_group_name_H-M   'P 1'
#
loop_
_entity.id
_entity.type
_entity.pdbx_description
1 polymer ?
#
loop_
_entity_poly.entity_id
_entity_poly.type
_entity_poly.pdbx_seq_one_letter_code
_entity_poly.pdbx_strand_id
1 'polypeptide(L)'
;MKSNVCTIEKGTRDLDAILRESERVAEYNGLSHKQALQLRLLCEEIDGMLPNIIDDFEGKLWIEFEEGVCKVNVSIQIPEFNADKKEELIGIAKNKKNAKAVGIVGKIRDAIETFFLDETKMAALALSSGSFGFANGYCDGVDYAYLWRLEEYRSSVKKEEQAEAWDELEKSVIASAADDVIVGVKGNCAEIVMMKRFA
;
A
#
# COMPACT_ATOMS: atom_id res chain seq x y z
N MET A 1 8.92 18.21 -3.66
CA MET A 1 7.70 18.57 -4.41
C MET A 1 6.59 17.62 -4.04
N LYS A 2 5.32 18.11 -3.96
CA LYS A 2 4.13 17.27 -3.78
C LYS A 2 3.17 17.53 -4.94
N SER A 3 2.58 16.48 -5.53
CA SER A 3 1.56 16.58 -6.58
C SER A 3 0.23 17.09 -6.03
N ASN A 4 -0.72 17.36 -6.94
CA ASN A 4 -2.11 17.45 -6.52
C ASN A 4 -2.59 16.10 -5.97
N VAL A 5 -3.61 16.15 -5.12
CA VAL A 5 -4.25 14.96 -4.57
C VAL A 5 -5.34 14.51 -5.54
N CYS A 6 -5.27 13.26 -6.00
CA CYS A 6 -6.29 12.62 -6.81
C CYS A 6 -7.24 11.83 -5.90
N THR A 7 -8.54 11.98 -6.07
CA THR A 7 -9.53 11.12 -5.41
C THR A 7 -9.62 9.80 -6.15
N ILE A 8 -9.68 8.71 -5.42
CA ILE A 8 -9.79 7.35 -5.96
C ILE A 8 -10.98 6.64 -5.30
N GLU A 9 -11.86 6.11 -6.14
CA GLU A 9 -13.06 5.39 -5.71
C GLU A 9 -13.26 4.14 -6.56
N LYS A 10 -13.90 3.13 -6.01
CA LYS A 10 -14.30 1.96 -6.79
C LYS A 10 -15.25 2.37 -7.91
N GLY A 11 -14.88 2.06 -9.16
CA GLY A 11 -15.71 2.31 -10.36
C GLY A 11 -15.61 3.72 -10.95
N THR A 12 -15.03 4.69 -10.26
CA THR A 12 -14.90 6.08 -10.75
C THR A 12 -13.42 6.54 -10.69
N ARG A 13 -12.50 5.64 -10.96
CA ARG A 13 -11.07 5.96 -10.93
C ARG A 13 -10.68 6.76 -12.17
N ASP A 14 -10.13 7.95 -11.97
CA ASP A 14 -9.52 8.75 -13.04
C ASP A 14 -8.01 8.45 -13.12
N LEU A 15 -7.67 7.29 -13.69
CA LEU A 15 -6.28 6.90 -13.92
C LEU A 15 -5.54 7.98 -14.74
N ASP A 16 -6.22 8.61 -15.69
CA ASP A 16 -5.61 9.67 -16.51
C ASP A 16 -5.21 10.88 -15.66
N ALA A 17 -5.98 11.23 -14.62
CA ALA A 17 -5.57 12.28 -13.68
C ALA A 17 -4.32 11.90 -12.90
N ILE A 18 -4.25 10.66 -12.41
CA ILE A 18 -3.08 10.13 -11.70
C ILE A 18 -1.84 10.18 -12.60
N LEU A 19 -1.97 9.72 -13.85
CA LEU A 19 -0.88 9.70 -14.82
C LEU A 19 -0.42 11.11 -15.20
N ARG A 20 -1.34 12.06 -15.40
CA ARG A 20 -0.98 13.49 -15.61
C ARG A 20 -0.17 14.06 -14.43
N GLU A 21 -0.53 13.73 -13.19
CA GLU A 21 0.24 14.18 -12.03
C GLU A 21 1.64 13.50 -11.99
N SER A 22 1.76 12.23 -12.38
CA SER A 22 3.06 11.56 -12.48
C SER A 22 3.97 12.22 -13.52
N GLU A 23 3.43 12.60 -14.69
CA GLU A 23 4.15 13.32 -15.74
C GLU A 23 4.62 14.70 -15.26
N ARG A 24 3.74 15.46 -14.58
CA ARG A 24 4.09 16.77 -13.99
C ARG A 24 5.20 16.67 -12.95
N VAL A 25 5.15 15.66 -12.09
CA VAL A 25 6.22 15.42 -11.10
C VAL A 25 7.53 15.07 -11.78
N ALA A 26 7.49 14.22 -12.80
CA ALA A 26 8.66 13.82 -13.57
C ALA A 26 9.30 15.04 -14.28
N GLU A 27 8.49 15.84 -14.97
CA GLU A 27 8.95 17.03 -15.68
C GLU A 27 9.55 18.07 -14.73
N TYR A 28 8.83 18.39 -13.63
CA TYR A 28 9.27 19.39 -12.66
C TYR A 28 10.60 19.02 -12.00
N ASN A 29 10.86 17.73 -11.77
CA ASN A 29 12.09 17.27 -11.13
C ASN A 29 13.17 16.86 -12.14
N GLY A 30 12.96 17.10 -13.45
CA GLY A 30 13.94 16.83 -14.48
C GLY A 30 14.27 15.34 -14.64
N LEU A 31 13.31 14.44 -14.38
CA LEU A 31 13.52 13.02 -14.54
C LEU A 31 13.76 12.68 -16.02
N SER A 32 14.68 11.76 -16.27
CA SER A 32 14.88 11.22 -17.62
C SER A 32 13.62 10.47 -18.09
N HIS A 33 13.49 10.28 -19.39
CA HIS A 33 12.37 9.54 -19.98
C HIS A 33 12.16 8.15 -19.34
N LYS A 34 13.26 7.43 -19.07
CA LYS A 34 13.21 6.13 -18.42
C LYS A 34 12.67 6.22 -16.98
N GLN A 35 13.10 7.22 -16.21
CA GLN A 35 12.63 7.44 -14.83
C GLN A 35 11.16 7.88 -14.81
N ALA A 36 10.75 8.73 -15.77
CA ALA A 36 9.35 9.13 -15.90
C ALA A 36 8.44 7.93 -16.20
N LEU A 37 8.87 7.02 -17.08
CA LEU A 37 8.14 5.76 -17.35
C LEU A 37 8.08 4.84 -16.12
N GLN A 38 9.14 4.79 -15.32
CA GLN A 38 9.13 4.02 -14.07
C GLN A 38 8.15 4.61 -13.04
N LEU A 39 8.11 5.94 -12.91
CA LEU A 39 7.12 6.60 -12.04
C LEU A 39 5.70 6.35 -12.51
N ARG A 40 5.45 6.45 -13.82
CA ARG A 40 4.16 6.14 -14.42
C ARG A 40 3.74 4.70 -14.11
N LEU A 41 4.63 3.73 -14.31
CA LEU A 41 4.39 2.32 -14.00
C LEU A 41 4.00 2.11 -12.54
N LEU A 42 4.69 2.77 -11.58
CA LEU A 42 4.32 2.69 -10.16
C LEU A 42 2.91 3.19 -9.90
N CYS A 43 2.49 4.28 -10.57
CA CYS A 43 1.13 4.80 -10.45
C CYS A 43 0.09 3.85 -11.05
N GLU A 44 0.37 3.23 -12.18
CA GLU A 44 -0.49 2.23 -12.82
C GLU A 44 -0.63 0.98 -11.93
N GLU A 45 0.47 0.49 -11.36
CA GLU A 45 0.48 -0.70 -10.51
C GLU A 45 -0.26 -0.47 -9.19
N ILE A 46 -0.06 0.69 -8.53
CA ILE A 46 -0.76 0.99 -7.28
C ILE A 46 -2.26 1.12 -7.51
N ASP A 47 -2.69 1.79 -8.58
CA ASP A 47 -4.09 1.87 -8.95
C ASP A 47 -4.69 0.50 -9.28
N GLY A 48 -3.97 -0.31 -10.06
CA GLY A 48 -4.40 -1.65 -10.48
C GLY A 48 -4.55 -2.66 -9.33
N MET A 49 -3.77 -2.51 -8.25
CA MET A 49 -3.83 -3.44 -7.12
C MET A 49 -4.97 -3.14 -6.13
N LEU A 50 -5.45 -1.90 -6.05
CA LEU A 50 -6.43 -1.48 -5.04
C LEU A 50 -7.71 -2.33 -5.02
N PRO A 51 -8.34 -2.68 -6.17
CA PRO A 51 -9.53 -3.52 -6.17
C PRO A 51 -9.30 -4.95 -5.66
N ASN A 52 -8.03 -5.39 -5.63
CA ASN A 52 -7.66 -6.70 -5.12
C ASN A 52 -7.36 -6.68 -3.62
N ILE A 53 -7.14 -5.50 -3.05
CA ILE A 53 -6.89 -5.29 -1.62
C ILE A 53 -8.19 -5.06 -0.88
N ILE A 54 -9.04 -4.17 -1.38
CA ILE A 54 -10.28 -3.73 -0.73
C ILE A 54 -11.41 -3.73 -1.75
N ASP A 55 -12.51 -4.40 -1.41
CA ASP A 55 -13.64 -4.58 -2.33
C ASP A 55 -14.41 -3.26 -2.59
N ASP A 56 -14.52 -2.40 -1.58
CA ASP A 56 -15.16 -1.09 -1.67
C ASP A 56 -14.30 -0.06 -0.95
N PHE A 57 -13.87 0.97 -1.68
CA PHE A 57 -12.94 1.96 -1.14
C PHE A 57 -13.20 3.36 -1.68
N GLU A 58 -12.95 4.31 -0.81
CA GLU A 58 -12.79 5.73 -1.11
C GLU A 58 -11.45 6.18 -0.54
N GLY A 59 -10.69 6.92 -1.31
CA GLY A 59 -9.36 7.29 -0.88
C GLY A 59 -8.74 8.43 -1.67
N LYS A 60 -7.47 8.64 -1.41
CA LYS A 60 -6.65 9.70 -2.00
C LYS A 60 -5.32 9.13 -2.44
N LEU A 61 -4.85 9.59 -3.60
CA LEU A 61 -3.52 9.29 -4.12
C LEU A 61 -2.77 10.60 -4.38
N TRP A 62 -1.50 10.64 -3.99
CA TRP A 62 -0.61 11.76 -4.33
C TRP A 62 0.83 11.27 -4.43
N ILE A 63 1.67 12.06 -5.11
CA ILE A 63 3.07 11.77 -5.33
C ILE A 63 3.91 12.80 -4.60
N GLU A 64 4.92 12.35 -3.88
CA GLU A 64 5.93 13.20 -3.26
C GLU A 64 7.30 12.89 -3.85
N PHE A 65 8.08 13.93 -4.11
CA PHE A 65 9.45 13.80 -4.60
C PHE A 65 10.37 14.71 -3.78
N GLU A 66 11.35 14.09 -3.14
CA GLU A 66 12.32 14.78 -2.28
C GLU A 66 13.65 14.04 -2.34
N GLU A 67 14.75 14.81 -2.55
CA GLU A 67 16.13 14.30 -2.54
C GLU A 67 16.36 13.06 -3.42
N GLY A 68 15.74 13.02 -4.61
CA GLY A 68 15.86 11.88 -5.52
C GLY A 68 14.98 10.69 -5.16
N VAL A 69 14.18 10.77 -4.09
CA VAL A 69 13.22 9.73 -3.69
C VAL A 69 11.82 10.14 -4.11
N CYS A 70 11.16 9.28 -4.87
CA CYS A 70 9.75 9.40 -5.21
C CYS A 70 8.92 8.47 -4.32
N LYS A 71 7.82 9.01 -3.76
CA LYS A 71 6.84 8.27 -2.96
C LYS A 71 5.48 8.42 -3.62
N VAL A 72 4.89 7.33 -4.07
CA VAL A 72 3.48 7.28 -4.48
C VAL A 72 2.68 6.84 -3.28
N ASN A 73 1.88 7.75 -2.75
CA ASN A 73 1.13 7.57 -1.51
C ASN A 73 -0.33 7.32 -1.82
N VAL A 74 -0.92 6.36 -1.13
CA VAL A 74 -2.36 6.10 -1.14
C VAL A 74 -2.86 6.04 0.28
N SER A 75 -3.95 6.75 0.55
CA SER A 75 -4.71 6.69 1.80
C SER A 75 -6.13 6.25 1.47
N ILE A 76 -6.55 5.09 1.99
CA ILE A 76 -7.85 4.50 1.72
C ILE A 76 -8.64 4.45 3.00
N GLN A 77 -9.84 5.04 2.98
CA GLN A 77 -10.77 4.93 4.09
C GLN A 77 -11.34 3.51 4.14
N ILE A 78 -11.17 2.86 5.27
CA ILE A 78 -11.79 1.57 5.54
C ILE A 78 -13.19 1.84 6.11
N PRO A 79 -14.27 1.37 5.48
CA PRO A 79 -15.62 1.52 6.03
C PRO A 79 -15.66 0.96 7.45
N GLU A 80 -16.38 1.63 8.35
CA GLU A 80 -16.60 1.10 9.70
C GLU A 80 -17.08 -0.35 9.59
N PHE A 81 -16.28 -1.25 10.17
CA PHE A 81 -16.65 -2.65 10.25
C PHE A 81 -17.91 -2.80 11.10
N ASN A 82 -19.05 -2.86 10.44
CA ASN A 82 -20.31 -3.18 11.10
C ASN A 82 -20.19 -4.61 11.64
N ALA A 83 -20.61 -4.84 12.89
CA ALA A 83 -20.50 -6.15 13.57
C ALA A 83 -21.08 -7.30 12.73
N ASP A 84 -22.12 -7.04 11.95
CA ASP A 84 -22.77 -8.02 11.05
C ASP A 84 -21.87 -8.42 9.88
N LYS A 85 -21.13 -7.48 9.28
CA LYS A 85 -20.12 -7.76 8.24
C LYS A 85 -18.89 -8.48 8.80
N LYS A 86 -18.57 -8.26 10.07
CA LYS A 86 -17.45 -8.91 10.74
C LYS A 86 -17.64 -10.42 10.85
N GLU A 87 -18.84 -10.89 11.23
CA GLU A 87 -19.15 -12.32 11.29
C GLU A 87 -19.10 -12.98 9.90
N GLU A 88 -19.56 -12.28 8.88
CA GLU A 88 -19.49 -12.73 7.49
C GLU A 88 -18.04 -12.86 7.00
N LEU A 89 -17.18 -11.87 7.27
CA LEU A 89 -15.76 -11.88 6.92
C LEU A 89 -14.98 -12.94 7.71
N ILE A 90 -15.26 -13.12 9.00
CA ILE A 90 -14.67 -14.20 9.81
C ILE A 90 -15.10 -15.57 9.29
N GLY A 91 -16.37 -15.73 8.84
CA GLY A 91 -16.88 -16.94 8.20
C GLY A 91 -16.18 -17.23 6.88
N ILE A 92 -15.93 -16.22 6.08
CA ILE A 92 -15.21 -16.31 4.80
C ILE A 92 -13.71 -16.57 5.02
N ALA A 93 -13.08 -15.91 5.98
CA ALA A 93 -11.66 -16.10 6.31
C ALA A 93 -11.38 -17.50 6.89
N LYS A 94 -12.30 -18.08 7.66
CA LYS A 94 -12.17 -19.45 8.18
C LYS A 94 -12.35 -20.54 7.11
N ASN A 95 -13.11 -20.26 6.05
CA ASN A 95 -13.45 -21.25 5.03
C ASN A 95 -12.66 -21.12 3.72
N LYS A 96 -11.93 -20.02 3.51
CA LYS A 96 -11.14 -19.83 2.29
C LYS A 96 -9.76 -19.30 2.66
N LYS A 97 -8.74 -20.16 2.60
CA LYS A 97 -7.43 -19.73 2.11
C LYS A 97 -7.73 -19.10 0.75
N ASN A 98 -7.73 -17.77 0.71
CA ASN A 98 -8.14 -17.01 -0.46
C ASN A 98 -7.24 -17.38 -1.64
N ALA A 99 -7.74 -18.23 -2.55
CA ALA A 99 -7.09 -18.53 -3.82
C ALA A 99 -6.92 -17.29 -4.73
N LYS A 100 -7.45 -16.13 -4.32
CA LYS A 100 -7.35 -14.84 -5.05
C LYS A 100 -6.23 -13.92 -4.58
N ALA A 101 -5.66 -14.15 -3.41
CA ALA A 101 -4.61 -13.29 -2.86
C ALA A 101 -3.25 -13.97 -3.01
N VAL A 102 -2.81 -14.17 -4.24
CA VAL A 102 -1.49 -14.70 -4.56
C VAL A 102 -0.51 -13.52 -4.66
N GLY A 103 0.71 -13.69 -4.15
CA GLY A 103 1.80 -12.73 -4.30
C GLY A 103 1.76 -11.55 -3.32
N ILE A 104 2.47 -10.48 -3.68
CA ILE A 104 2.66 -9.29 -2.84
C ILE A 104 1.32 -8.61 -2.51
N VAL A 105 0.42 -8.49 -3.48
CA VAL A 105 -0.90 -7.89 -3.28
C VAL A 105 -1.70 -8.65 -2.22
N GLY A 106 -1.60 -9.99 -2.23
CA GLY A 106 -2.20 -10.83 -1.20
C GLY A 106 -1.62 -10.59 0.19
N LYS A 107 -0.30 -10.41 0.29
CA LYS A 107 0.36 -10.09 1.57
C LYS A 107 -0.07 -8.73 2.13
N ILE A 108 -0.21 -7.74 1.25
CA ILE A 108 -0.71 -6.41 1.62
C ILE A 108 -2.15 -6.51 2.13
N ARG A 109 -3.01 -7.22 1.40
CA ARG A 109 -4.39 -7.46 1.81
C ARG A 109 -4.48 -8.16 3.15
N ASP A 110 -3.76 -9.27 3.33
CA ASP A 110 -3.74 -10.05 4.57
C ASP A 110 -3.29 -9.20 5.77
N ALA A 111 -2.30 -8.33 5.58
CA ALA A 111 -1.82 -7.44 6.63
C ALA A 111 -2.91 -6.44 7.06
N ILE A 112 -3.59 -5.81 6.11
CA ILE A 112 -4.68 -4.87 6.36
C ILE A 112 -5.87 -5.59 7.02
N GLU A 113 -6.35 -6.70 6.44
CA GLU A 113 -7.49 -7.46 6.99
C GLU A 113 -7.20 -7.95 8.41
N THR A 114 -6.02 -8.52 8.65
CA THR A 114 -5.63 -9.01 9.97
C THR A 114 -5.64 -7.90 11.01
N PHE A 115 -5.19 -6.71 10.65
CA PHE A 115 -5.17 -5.57 11.57
C PHE A 115 -6.59 -5.13 11.93
N PHE A 116 -7.47 -4.93 10.94
CA PHE A 116 -8.82 -4.42 11.18
C PHE A 116 -9.77 -5.47 11.78
N LEU A 117 -9.47 -6.76 11.65
CA LEU A 117 -10.21 -7.84 12.32
C LEU A 117 -9.80 -8.02 13.78
N ASP A 118 -8.64 -7.51 14.19
CA ASP A 118 -8.12 -7.64 15.56
C ASP A 118 -8.61 -6.47 16.43
N GLU A 119 -9.65 -6.72 17.23
CA GLU A 119 -10.24 -5.71 18.12
C GLU A 119 -9.25 -5.13 19.14
N THR A 120 -8.25 -5.93 19.54
CA THR A 120 -7.26 -5.48 20.51
C THR A 120 -6.31 -4.47 19.87
N LYS A 121 -5.95 -4.66 18.61
CA LYS A 121 -5.12 -3.72 17.83
C LYS A 121 -5.90 -2.45 17.52
N MET A 122 -7.17 -2.56 17.15
CA MET A 122 -8.04 -1.41 16.91
C MET A 122 -8.27 -0.59 18.18
N ALA A 123 -8.53 -1.24 19.32
CA ALA A 123 -8.65 -0.56 20.61
C ALA A 123 -7.34 0.12 21.03
N ALA A 124 -6.20 -0.53 20.82
CA ALA A 124 -4.89 0.03 21.07
C ALA A 124 -4.62 1.27 20.18
N LEU A 125 -5.00 1.23 18.91
CA LEU A 125 -4.89 2.37 18.00
C LEU A 125 -5.79 3.53 18.43
N ALA A 126 -7.04 3.27 18.83
CA ALA A 126 -7.96 4.27 19.33
C ALA A 126 -7.46 4.95 20.61
N LEU A 127 -6.82 4.19 21.51
CA LEU A 127 -6.19 4.72 22.72
C LEU A 127 -4.90 5.50 22.42
N SER A 128 -4.16 5.13 21.36
CA SER A 128 -2.89 5.78 20.99
C SER A 128 -3.08 7.05 20.16
N SER A 129 -4.24 7.25 19.55
CA SER A 129 -4.57 8.51 18.85
C SER A 129 -4.60 9.73 19.80
N GLY A 130 -4.49 9.49 21.10
CA GLY A 130 -4.26 10.47 22.17
C GLY A 130 -2.82 10.49 22.71
N SER A 131 -1.76 10.33 21.91
CA SER A 131 -0.36 10.67 22.32
C SER A 131 0.58 9.56 22.81
N PHE A 132 0.44 8.30 22.36
CA PHE A 132 1.54 7.34 22.59
C PHE A 132 1.86 6.56 21.31
N GLY A 133 3.06 6.84 20.76
CA GLY A 133 3.61 6.12 19.64
C GLY A 133 3.78 4.63 19.96
N PHE A 134 3.35 3.77 19.07
CA PHE A 134 3.82 2.40 19.03
C PHE A 134 5.32 2.45 18.75
N ALA A 135 6.11 2.27 19.80
CA ALA A 135 7.55 2.24 19.74
C ALA A 135 8.00 0.93 19.10
N ASN A 136 7.95 0.78 17.79
CA ASN A 136 8.76 -0.20 17.04
C ASN A 136 8.50 -0.18 15.53
N GLY A 137 8.26 0.97 14.94
CA GLY A 137 8.07 1.03 13.50
C GLY A 137 7.97 2.44 12.93
N TYR A 138 8.82 3.33 13.40
CA TYR A 138 9.00 4.61 12.71
C TYR A 138 9.70 4.35 11.37
N CYS A 139 8.93 4.26 10.32
CA CYS A 139 9.44 4.37 8.98
C CYS A 139 9.56 5.85 8.63
N ASP A 140 10.76 6.41 8.85
CA ASP A 140 11.31 7.58 8.16
C ASP A 140 10.30 8.74 7.94
N GLY A 141 9.73 9.28 9.05
CA GLY A 141 8.86 10.46 9.00
C GLY A 141 7.39 10.18 8.62
N VAL A 142 6.96 8.94 8.58
CA VAL A 142 5.58 8.56 8.27
C VAL A 142 4.80 8.36 9.58
N ASP A 143 3.74 9.13 9.75
CA ASP A 143 2.90 9.17 10.95
C ASP A 143 1.74 8.15 10.85
N TYR A 144 2.08 6.86 10.74
CA TYR A 144 1.12 5.74 10.75
C TYR A 144 1.68 4.49 11.45
N ALA A 145 0.79 3.63 11.95
CA ALA A 145 1.17 2.34 12.50
C ALA A 145 1.55 1.38 11.37
N TYR A 146 2.78 0.91 11.40
CA TYR A 146 3.35 -0.01 10.40
C TYR A 146 2.73 -1.40 10.51
N LEU A 147 2.36 -1.98 9.36
CA LEU A 147 1.81 -3.33 9.27
C LEU A 147 2.69 -4.29 8.45
N TRP A 148 3.22 -3.84 7.33
CA TRP A 148 3.97 -4.67 6.41
C TRP A 148 4.92 -3.85 5.54
N ARG A 149 6.06 -4.46 5.17
CA ARG A 149 7.09 -3.83 4.34
C ARG A 149 7.71 -4.83 3.36
N LEU A 150 7.85 -4.41 2.09
CA LEU A 150 8.41 -5.24 1.04
C LEU A 150 9.87 -5.62 1.31
N GLU A 151 10.68 -4.69 1.82
CA GLU A 151 12.09 -4.94 2.15
C GLU A 151 12.25 -6.05 3.19
N GLU A 152 11.41 -6.04 4.25
CA GLU A 152 11.42 -7.09 5.26
C GLU A 152 10.94 -8.42 4.70
N TYR A 153 9.88 -8.40 3.85
CA TYR A 153 9.39 -9.58 3.18
C TYR A 153 10.47 -10.20 2.28
N ARG A 154 11.14 -9.40 1.44
CA ARG A 154 12.27 -9.86 0.62
C ARG A 154 13.37 -10.51 1.46
N SER A 155 13.71 -9.91 2.60
CA SER A 155 14.75 -10.39 3.50
C SER A 155 14.36 -11.70 4.20
N SER A 156 13.06 -11.93 4.41
CA SER A 156 12.54 -13.13 5.06
C SER A 156 12.38 -14.32 4.12
N VAL A 157 12.20 -14.07 2.80
CA VAL A 157 12.02 -15.12 1.81
C VAL A 157 13.38 -15.67 1.38
N LYS A 158 13.64 -16.93 1.72
CA LYS A 158 14.84 -17.64 1.28
C LYS A 158 14.53 -18.51 0.08
N LYS A 159 15.28 -18.34 -1.00
CA LYS A 159 15.10 -19.05 -2.28
C LYS A 159 15.06 -20.57 -2.12
N GLU A 160 15.89 -21.11 -1.23
CA GLU A 160 16.05 -22.55 -1.03
C GLU A 160 14.94 -23.19 -0.21
N GLU A 161 14.30 -22.41 0.68
CA GLU A 161 13.30 -22.90 1.63
C GLU A 161 11.86 -22.56 1.20
N GLN A 162 11.69 -21.54 0.35
CA GLN A 162 10.40 -20.93 -0.01
C GLN A 162 10.32 -20.62 -1.52
N ALA A 163 10.51 -21.64 -2.35
CA ALA A 163 10.59 -21.50 -3.81
C ALA A 163 9.38 -20.80 -4.43
N GLU A 164 8.17 -21.07 -3.94
CA GLU A 164 6.93 -20.42 -4.43
C GLU A 164 6.92 -18.93 -4.11
N ALA A 165 7.24 -18.54 -2.88
CA ALA A 165 7.27 -17.14 -2.45
C ALA A 165 8.37 -16.35 -3.18
N TRP A 166 9.50 -17.01 -3.48
CA TRP A 166 10.57 -16.43 -4.28
C TRP A 166 10.14 -16.20 -5.73
N ASP A 167 9.49 -17.17 -6.35
CA ASP A 167 8.95 -17.08 -7.71
C ASP A 167 7.88 -15.97 -7.83
N GLU A 168 7.03 -15.82 -6.81
CA GLU A 168 6.07 -14.71 -6.72
C GLU A 168 6.77 -13.35 -6.63
N LEU A 169 7.85 -13.22 -5.87
CA LEU A 169 8.66 -12.00 -5.80
C LEU A 169 9.30 -11.66 -7.15
N GLU A 170 9.91 -12.65 -7.80
CA GLU A 170 10.56 -12.44 -9.11
C GLU A 170 9.58 -12.05 -10.21
N LYS A 171 8.34 -12.56 -10.17
CA LYS A 171 7.28 -12.26 -11.16
C LYS A 171 6.49 -10.99 -10.83
N SER A 172 6.64 -10.43 -9.65
CA SER A 172 5.89 -9.23 -9.26
C SER A 172 6.44 -7.97 -9.93
N VAL A 173 5.58 -7.29 -10.69
CA VAL A 173 5.89 -5.97 -11.26
C VAL A 173 6.16 -4.96 -10.14
N ILE A 174 5.36 -4.98 -9.08
CA ILE A 174 5.52 -4.11 -7.91
C ILE A 174 6.91 -4.31 -7.29
N ALA A 175 7.32 -5.56 -7.03
CA ALA A 175 8.63 -5.84 -6.47
C ALA A 175 9.78 -5.44 -7.39
N SER A 176 9.60 -5.48 -8.72
CA SER A 176 10.63 -5.08 -9.67
C SER A 176 10.70 -3.56 -9.87
N ALA A 177 9.56 -2.87 -9.80
CA ALA A 177 9.46 -1.43 -10.06
C ALA A 177 9.76 -0.58 -8.82
N ALA A 178 9.27 -0.97 -7.63
CA ALA A 178 9.51 -0.27 -6.38
C ALA A 178 10.78 -0.74 -5.67
N ASP A 179 11.48 0.18 -5.01
CA ASP A 179 12.57 -0.19 -4.09
C ASP A 179 11.99 -0.70 -2.78
N ASP A 180 10.89 -0.09 -2.33
CA ASP A 180 10.15 -0.53 -1.16
C ASP A 180 8.65 -0.24 -1.29
N VAL A 181 7.84 -1.00 -0.56
CA VAL A 181 6.41 -0.77 -0.37
C VAL A 181 6.11 -0.89 1.11
N ILE A 182 5.51 0.14 1.67
CA ILE A 182 5.18 0.21 3.08
C ILE A 182 3.66 0.27 3.22
N VAL A 183 3.13 -0.56 4.08
CA VAL A 183 1.71 -0.61 4.42
C VAL A 183 1.54 -0.31 5.89
N GLY A 184 0.63 0.59 6.21
CA GLY A 184 0.33 0.98 7.57
C GLY A 184 -1.11 1.42 7.75
N VAL A 185 -1.43 1.90 8.94
CA VAL A 185 -2.75 2.40 9.31
C VAL A 185 -2.61 3.72 10.04
N LYS A 186 -3.46 4.68 9.66
CA LYS A 186 -3.60 5.97 10.34
C LYS A 186 -5.07 6.26 10.59
N GLY A 187 -5.48 6.22 11.87
CA GLY A 187 -6.88 6.32 12.22
C GLY A 187 -7.70 5.19 11.58
N ASN A 188 -8.71 5.54 10.79
CA ASN A 188 -9.56 4.59 10.06
C ASN A 188 -9.13 4.41 8.59
N CYS A 189 -7.90 4.75 8.24
CA CYS A 189 -7.39 4.66 6.88
C CYS A 189 -6.25 3.65 6.79
N ALA A 190 -6.23 2.84 5.73
CA ALA A 190 -5.05 2.11 5.32
C ALA A 190 -4.17 3.03 4.49
N GLU A 191 -2.89 3.06 4.81
CA GLU A 191 -1.87 3.84 4.13
C GLU A 191 -0.94 2.91 3.37
N ILE A 192 -0.75 3.16 2.06
CA ILE A 192 0.17 2.40 1.21
C ILE A 192 1.13 3.39 0.57
N VAL A 193 2.42 3.17 0.72
CA VAL A 193 3.46 4.00 0.14
C VAL A 193 4.39 3.15 -0.71
N MET A 194 4.45 3.41 -2.00
CA MET A 194 5.45 2.84 -2.90
C MET A 194 6.60 3.82 -3.07
N MET A 195 7.81 3.35 -2.83
CA MET A 195 9.01 4.18 -2.87
C MET A 195 9.91 3.79 -4.02
N LYS A 196 10.46 4.79 -4.73
CA LYS A 196 11.48 4.63 -5.76
C LYS A 196 12.55 5.71 -5.64
N ARG A 197 13.81 5.28 -5.59
CA ARG A 197 14.95 6.18 -5.65
C ARG A 197 15.41 6.32 -7.10
N PHE A 198 15.44 7.55 -7.56
CA PHE A 198 15.97 7.91 -8.86
C PHE A 198 17.36 8.52 -8.66
N ALA A 199 18.37 7.76 -9.08
CA ALA A 199 19.77 8.21 -9.05
C ALA A 199 20.09 9.09 -10.25
#